data_b50f38027c518dae78f77e92f9937f8e
#
_entry.id   b50f38027c518dae78f77e92f9937f8e
#
_cell.length_a   1.000
_cell.length_b   1.000
_cell.length_c   1.000
_cell.angle_alpha   90.00
_cell.angle_beta   90.00
_cell.angle_gamma   90.00
#
_symmetry.space_group_name_H-M   'P 1'
#
loop_
_entity.id
_entity.type
_entity.pdbx_description
1 polymer ?
#
loop_
_entity_poly.entity_id
_entity_poly.type
_entity_poly.pdbx_seq_one_letter_code
_entity_poly.pdbx_strand_id
1 'polypeptide(L)'
;LQKINHLPKVGNGDWHLTVESDTQCKRYALLHLTISKDAQTPEWMKKSMEAVGIKCIHPVVDITNWVQHELGQPMHAFDAKWMAKNIVVRNANSGEALSTLDGVERKLTEQDVIIANENSPACLAGVMGGSASGVNEETSEIYLECALFDAVRVRKSARHHGIHSDSSFRFERGVDPEMFEMARARAVELLMEYCGAELKSMQEKILHHFERTTILFHPENACRIIGKSIADGTIQDIL
;
A
#
# COMPACT_ATOMS: atom_id res chain seq x y z
N LEU A 1 -19.15 2.08 8.68
CA LEU A 1 -17.93 1.25 8.61
C LEU A 1 -18.21 -0.05 9.34
N GLN A 2 -18.15 -1.20 8.66
CA GLN A 2 -18.19 -2.50 9.30
C GLN A 2 -17.03 -2.57 10.31
N LYS A 3 -17.24 -3.29 11.44
CA LYS A 3 -16.16 -3.55 12.40
C LYS A 3 -15.08 -4.33 11.66
N ILE A 4 -13.97 -3.67 11.34
CA ILE A 4 -12.81 -4.34 10.77
C ILE A 4 -12.18 -5.19 11.86
N ASN A 5 -12.11 -6.48 11.63
CA ASN A 5 -11.51 -7.42 12.58
C ASN A 5 -9.99 -7.16 12.67
N HIS A 6 -9.43 -7.38 13.85
CA HIS A 6 -7.98 -7.36 14.00
C HIS A 6 -7.35 -8.53 13.23
N LEU A 7 -6.17 -8.28 12.64
CA LEU A 7 -5.41 -9.35 12.00
C LEU A 7 -5.17 -10.53 12.95
N PRO A 8 -5.24 -11.76 12.45
CA PRO A 8 -4.80 -12.93 13.22
C PRO A 8 -3.35 -12.78 13.68
N LYS A 9 -3.04 -13.23 14.89
CA LYS A 9 -1.65 -13.28 15.36
C LYS A 9 -0.92 -14.42 14.65
N VAL A 10 0.14 -14.11 13.94
CA VAL A 10 0.98 -15.07 13.23
C VAL A 10 2.45 -14.81 13.55
N GLY A 11 3.31 -15.78 13.27
CA GLY A 11 4.76 -15.64 13.43
C GLY A 11 5.40 -14.89 12.26
N ASN A 12 6.73 -14.73 12.32
CA ASN A 12 7.50 -14.00 11.31
C ASN A 12 7.77 -14.81 10.02
N GLY A 13 7.55 -16.14 10.04
CA GLY A 13 7.92 -17.00 8.91
C GLY A 13 9.42 -17.27 8.80
N ASP A 14 9.82 -17.95 7.72
CA ASP A 14 11.21 -18.34 7.40
C ASP A 14 11.82 -17.46 6.28
N TRP A 15 11.37 -16.23 6.17
CA TRP A 15 11.82 -15.20 5.23
C TRP A 15 12.23 -13.92 5.99
N HIS A 16 12.96 -13.04 5.33
CA HIS A 16 13.54 -11.84 5.96
C HIS A 16 13.13 -10.58 5.21
N LEU A 17 12.70 -9.60 5.99
CA LEU A 17 12.42 -8.25 5.52
C LEU A 17 13.47 -7.28 6.07
N THR A 18 14.15 -6.59 5.17
CA THR A 18 15.03 -5.48 5.50
C THR A 18 14.48 -4.19 4.89
N VAL A 19 14.49 -3.11 5.66
CA VAL A 19 14.17 -1.77 5.17
C VAL A 19 15.34 -0.86 5.52
N GLU A 20 16.03 -0.36 4.50
CA GLU A 20 17.19 0.53 4.68
C GLU A 20 16.73 1.93 5.10
N SER A 21 17.42 2.52 6.08
CA SER A 21 16.99 3.77 6.71
C SER A 21 17.04 4.98 5.78
N ASP A 22 17.92 4.99 4.80
CA ASP A 22 18.07 6.07 3.81
C ASP A 22 16.96 6.11 2.74
N THR A 23 16.11 5.08 2.68
CA THR A 23 14.92 5.06 1.84
C THR A 23 13.87 6.07 2.26
N GLN A 24 13.93 6.54 3.52
CA GLN A 24 12.91 7.36 4.15
C GLN A 24 11.51 6.69 4.19
N CYS A 25 11.44 5.36 4.03
CA CYS A 25 10.24 4.61 4.28
C CYS A 25 9.92 4.66 5.78
N LYS A 26 8.74 5.14 6.14
CA LYS A 26 8.38 5.38 7.55
C LYS A 26 7.90 4.11 8.24
N ARG A 27 7.16 3.28 7.52
CA ARG A 27 6.62 2.01 7.98
C ARG A 27 6.42 1.07 6.80
N TYR A 28 6.74 -0.19 6.98
CA TYR A 28 6.59 -1.20 5.94
C TYR A 28 6.17 -2.52 6.55
N ALA A 29 5.05 -3.05 6.11
CA ALA A 29 4.59 -4.38 6.48
C ALA A 29 4.45 -5.26 5.25
N LEU A 30 4.84 -6.51 5.40
CA LEU A 30 4.71 -7.54 4.39
C LEU A 30 4.06 -8.77 5.02
N LEU A 31 2.98 -9.23 4.41
CA LEU A 31 2.16 -10.34 4.88
C LEU A 31 2.26 -11.48 3.86
N HIS A 32 2.64 -12.66 4.32
CA HIS A 32 2.68 -13.88 3.50
C HIS A 32 1.34 -14.60 3.61
N LEU A 33 0.65 -14.76 2.47
CA LEU A 33 -0.63 -15.45 2.39
C LEU A 33 -0.59 -16.52 1.30
N THR A 34 -1.28 -17.63 1.54
CA THR A 34 -1.71 -18.54 0.46
C THR A 34 -3.01 -18.02 -0.12
N ILE A 35 -3.27 -18.33 -1.39
CA ILE A 35 -4.52 -18.00 -2.08
C ILE A 35 -5.01 -19.19 -2.91
N SER A 36 -6.32 -19.26 -3.16
CA SER A 36 -6.90 -20.22 -4.08
C SER A 36 -6.70 -19.79 -5.52
N LYS A 37 -6.37 -20.72 -6.40
CA LYS A 37 -6.31 -20.47 -7.86
C LYS A 37 -7.70 -20.28 -8.48
N ASP A 38 -8.76 -20.76 -7.81
CA ASP A 38 -10.15 -20.61 -8.26
C ASP A 38 -10.80 -19.33 -7.74
N ALA A 39 -10.01 -18.42 -7.14
CA ALA A 39 -10.48 -17.15 -6.61
C ALA A 39 -11.15 -16.31 -7.70
N GLN A 40 -12.20 -15.59 -7.32
CA GLN A 40 -12.90 -14.69 -8.23
C GLN A 40 -13.28 -13.40 -7.54
N THR A 41 -13.13 -12.29 -8.28
CA THR A 41 -13.61 -10.99 -7.81
C THR A 41 -15.13 -11.02 -7.74
N PRO A 42 -15.74 -10.68 -6.57
CA PRO A 42 -17.19 -10.72 -6.42
C PRO A 42 -17.88 -9.67 -7.31
N GLU A 43 -19.06 -9.99 -7.82
CA GLU A 43 -19.80 -9.15 -8.77
C GLU A 43 -20.12 -7.75 -8.27
N TRP A 44 -20.37 -7.60 -6.96
CA TRP A 44 -20.61 -6.29 -6.36
C TRP A 44 -19.36 -5.39 -6.45
N MET A 45 -18.17 -5.97 -6.25
CA MET A 45 -16.88 -5.26 -6.34
C MET A 45 -16.58 -4.89 -7.79
N LYS A 46 -16.74 -5.82 -8.74
CA LYS A 46 -16.58 -5.56 -10.19
C LYS A 46 -17.43 -4.37 -10.62
N LYS A 47 -18.73 -4.42 -10.35
CA LYS A 47 -19.66 -3.33 -10.70
C LYS A 47 -19.27 -1.98 -10.10
N SER A 48 -18.81 -1.98 -8.84
CA SER A 48 -18.41 -0.74 -8.17
C SER A 48 -17.10 -0.18 -8.75
N MET A 49 -16.14 -1.06 -9.07
CA MET A 49 -14.85 -0.66 -9.67
C MET A 49 -15.07 -0.14 -11.10
N GLU A 50 -15.88 -0.82 -11.91
CA GLU A 50 -16.24 -0.41 -13.26
C GLU A 50 -16.96 0.94 -13.28
N ALA A 51 -17.83 1.21 -12.31
CA ALA A 51 -18.55 2.49 -12.17
C ALA A 51 -17.61 3.69 -11.98
N VAL A 52 -16.40 3.47 -11.45
CA VAL A 52 -15.34 4.49 -11.30
C VAL A 52 -14.23 4.35 -12.34
N GLY A 53 -14.45 3.54 -13.39
CA GLY A 53 -13.54 3.40 -14.53
C GLY A 53 -12.36 2.46 -14.30
N ILE A 54 -12.40 1.62 -13.26
CA ILE A 54 -11.32 0.67 -12.94
C ILE A 54 -11.70 -0.71 -13.48
N LYS A 55 -10.84 -1.27 -14.32
CA LYS A 55 -11.01 -2.62 -14.85
C LYS A 55 -10.48 -3.66 -13.87
N CYS A 56 -11.31 -4.64 -13.53
CA CYS A 56 -10.88 -5.82 -12.78
C CYS A 56 -10.04 -6.75 -13.67
N ILE A 57 -8.95 -7.25 -13.13
CA ILE A 57 -7.98 -8.09 -13.87
C ILE A 57 -7.59 -9.38 -13.14
N HIS A 58 -7.49 -9.35 -11.81
CA HIS A 58 -7.15 -10.49 -10.96
C HIS A 58 -7.67 -10.25 -9.55
N PRO A 59 -8.29 -11.23 -8.87
CA PRO A 59 -8.99 -11.02 -7.60
C PRO A 59 -8.14 -10.35 -6.51
N VAL A 60 -6.86 -10.74 -6.40
CA VAL A 60 -5.93 -10.12 -5.44
C VAL A 60 -5.69 -8.65 -5.77
N VAL A 61 -5.44 -8.33 -7.04
CA VAL A 61 -5.21 -6.94 -7.49
C VAL A 61 -6.47 -6.11 -7.33
N ASP A 62 -7.62 -6.68 -7.64
CA ASP A 62 -8.91 -6.00 -7.52
C ASP A 62 -9.21 -5.66 -6.06
N ILE A 63 -8.89 -6.57 -5.13
CA ILE A 63 -9.02 -6.32 -3.69
C ILE A 63 -8.05 -5.23 -3.21
N THR A 64 -6.79 -5.23 -3.65
CA THR A 64 -5.86 -4.15 -3.28
C THR A 64 -6.30 -2.80 -3.84
N ASN A 65 -6.80 -2.77 -5.08
CA ASN A 65 -7.39 -1.57 -5.67
C ASN A 65 -8.67 -1.13 -4.94
N TRP A 66 -9.53 -2.07 -4.56
CA TRP A 66 -10.72 -1.76 -3.76
C TRP A 66 -10.36 -1.08 -2.44
N VAL A 67 -9.44 -1.67 -1.67
CA VAL A 67 -8.99 -1.10 -0.39
C VAL A 67 -8.35 0.28 -0.57
N GLN A 68 -7.58 0.48 -1.64
CA GLN A 68 -7.03 1.78 -1.98
C GLN A 68 -8.12 2.83 -2.22
N HIS A 69 -9.24 2.46 -2.86
CA HIS A 69 -10.36 3.39 -3.10
C HIS A 69 -11.25 3.57 -1.86
N GLU A 70 -11.46 2.51 -1.08
CA GLU A 70 -12.27 2.54 0.14
C GLU A 70 -11.59 3.33 1.27
N LEU A 71 -10.28 3.16 1.46
CA LEU A 71 -9.54 3.65 2.63
C LEU A 71 -8.36 4.59 2.29
N GLY A 72 -8.09 4.84 1.01
CA GLY A 72 -7.02 5.74 0.59
C GLY A 72 -5.60 5.19 0.73
N GLN A 73 -5.42 3.93 1.16
CA GLN A 73 -4.12 3.29 1.36
C GLN A 73 -3.77 2.41 0.16
N PRO A 74 -2.79 2.79 -0.68
CA PRO A 74 -2.32 1.92 -1.73
C PRO A 74 -1.60 0.70 -1.16
N MET A 75 -1.84 -0.44 -1.79
CA MET A 75 -1.24 -1.72 -1.44
C MET A 75 -0.74 -2.41 -2.71
N HIS A 76 0.20 -3.35 -2.56
CA HIS A 76 0.68 -4.15 -3.66
C HIS A 76 0.77 -5.63 -3.26
N ALA A 77 0.61 -6.52 -4.22
CA ALA A 77 0.78 -7.95 -4.02
C ALA A 77 1.84 -8.49 -4.97
N PHE A 78 2.84 -9.14 -4.40
CA PHE A 78 3.90 -9.82 -5.14
C PHE A 78 3.64 -11.32 -5.18
N ASP A 79 4.02 -11.98 -6.27
CA ASP A 79 4.15 -13.43 -6.30
C ASP A 79 5.27 -13.88 -5.34
N ALA A 80 4.92 -14.69 -4.32
CA ALA A 80 5.87 -15.07 -3.28
C ALA A 80 7.00 -15.96 -3.83
N LYS A 81 6.72 -16.76 -4.84
CA LYS A 81 7.70 -17.62 -5.49
C LYS A 81 8.77 -16.79 -6.19
N TRP A 82 8.39 -15.68 -6.82
CA TRP A 82 9.32 -14.77 -7.46
C TRP A 82 10.14 -13.96 -6.44
N MET A 83 9.50 -13.50 -5.36
CA MET A 83 10.15 -12.70 -4.31
C MET A 83 11.19 -13.48 -3.51
N ALA A 84 11.04 -14.82 -3.44
CA ALA A 84 11.89 -15.70 -2.63
C ALA A 84 11.85 -15.31 -1.12
N LYS A 85 12.98 -15.48 -0.40
CA LYS A 85 13.00 -15.36 1.07
C LYS A 85 13.62 -14.08 1.61
N ASN A 86 14.43 -13.39 0.83
CA ASN A 86 15.09 -12.16 1.27
C ASN A 86 14.53 -10.97 0.49
N ILE A 87 13.71 -10.19 1.18
CA ILE A 87 13.04 -9.01 0.62
C ILE A 87 13.67 -7.77 1.23
N VAL A 88 14.06 -6.84 0.38
CA VAL A 88 14.70 -5.60 0.81
C VAL A 88 14.02 -4.38 0.20
N VAL A 89 13.74 -3.39 1.04
CA VAL A 89 13.37 -2.04 0.61
C VAL A 89 14.64 -1.20 0.69
N ARG A 90 15.12 -0.74 -0.45
CA ARG A 90 16.38 0.00 -0.58
C ARG A 90 16.32 1.07 -1.66
N ASN A 91 17.32 1.92 -1.71
CA ASN A 91 17.54 2.74 -2.89
C ASN A 91 18.03 1.85 -4.06
N ALA A 92 17.66 2.21 -5.28
CA ALA A 92 18.17 1.51 -6.46
C ALA A 92 19.65 1.80 -6.66
N ASN A 93 20.37 0.89 -7.31
CA ASN A 93 21.69 1.17 -7.81
C ASN A 93 21.60 1.99 -9.10
N SER A 94 22.58 2.84 -9.34
CA SER A 94 22.61 3.65 -10.57
C SER A 94 22.58 2.78 -11.81
N GLY A 95 21.61 3.00 -12.68
CA GLY A 95 21.44 2.23 -13.94
C GLY A 95 20.83 0.85 -13.77
N GLU A 96 20.42 0.46 -12.58
CA GLU A 96 19.61 -0.75 -12.36
C GLU A 96 18.34 -0.69 -13.21
N ALA A 97 17.92 -1.78 -13.82
CA ALA A 97 16.79 -1.80 -14.74
C ALA A 97 15.57 -2.47 -14.11
N LEU A 98 14.37 -1.91 -14.37
CA LEU A 98 13.10 -2.49 -13.98
C LEU A 98 12.10 -2.41 -15.14
N SER A 99 11.59 -3.55 -15.58
CA SER A 99 10.44 -3.60 -16.48
C SER A 99 9.16 -3.48 -15.66
N THR A 100 8.41 -2.40 -15.84
CA THR A 100 7.21 -2.11 -15.08
C THR A 100 5.95 -2.69 -15.71
N LEU A 101 4.83 -2.71 -14.97
CA LEU A 101 3.55 -3.31 -15.40
C LEU A 101 2.98 -2.72 -16.70
N ASP A 102 3.37 -1.51 -17.07
CA ASP A 102 3.00 -0.88 -18.36
C ASP A 102 3.89 -1.33 -19.54
N GLY A 103 4.78 -2.31 -19.32
CA GLY A 103 5.66 -2.90 -20.33
C GLY A 103 6.89 -2.05 -20.69
N VAL A 104 7.16 -0.98 -19.96
CA VAL A 104 8.29 -0.09 -20.22
C VAL A 104 9.48 -0.50 -19.34
N GLU A 105 10.65 -0.68 -19.96
CA GLU A 105 11.91 -0.83 -19.24
C GLU A 105 12.43 0.53 -18.78
N ARG A 106 12.69 0.65 -17.48
CA ARG A 106 13.16 1.89 -16.85
C ARG A 106 14.55 1.72 -16.25
N LYS A 107 15.43 2.67 -16.54
CA LYS A 107 16.72 2.79 -15.84
C LYS A 107 16.50 3.57 -14.56
N LEU A 108 16.78 2.92 -13.46
CA LEU A 108 16.59 3.48 -12.13
C LEU A 108 17.79 4.34 -11.74
N THR A 109 17.58 5.21 -10.78
CA THR A 109 18.58 6.08 -10.17
C THR A 109 18.67 5.82 -8.67
N GLU A 110 19.74 6.23 -8.03
CA GLU A 110 19.94 6.13 -6.57
C GLU A 110 18.89 6.91 -5.76
N GLN A 111 18.09 7.74 -6.43
CA GLN A 111 16.98 8.46 -5.80
C GLN A 111 15.68 7.66 -5.80
N ASP A 112 15.62 6.58 -6.55
CA ASP A 112 14.45 5.70 -6.61
C ASP A 112 14.50 4.70 -5.46
N VAL A 113 13.41 4.62 -4.71
CA VAL A 113 13.23 3.57 -3.71
C VAL A 113 12.60 2.37 -4.40
N ILE A 114 13.11 1.20 -4.15
CA ILE A 114 12.61 -0.06 -4.71
C ILE A 114 12.34 -1.09 -3.64
N ILE A 115 11.43 -2.00 -3.95
CA ILE A 115 11.34 -3.29 -3.29
C ILE A 115 12.07 -4.28 -4.20
N ALA A 116 12.93 -5.10 -3.64
CA ALA A 116 13.74 -6.05 -4.39
C ALA A 116 13.81 -7.40 -3.66
N ASN A 117 14.08 -8.45 -4.41
CA ASN A 117 14.62 -9.69 -3.88
C ASN A 117 16.17 -9.64 -3.92
N GLU A 118 16.82 -10.76 -3.67
CA GLU A 118 18.30 -10.85 -3.66
C GLU A 118 18.95 -10.45 -4.99
N ASN A 119 18.25 -10.61 -6.12
CA ASN A 119 18.83 -10.56 -7.46
C ASN A 119 18.37 -9.37 -8.28
N SER A 120 17.14 -8.88 -8.06
CA SER A 120 16.53 -7.90 -8.95
C SER A 120 15.42 -7.07 -8.29
N PRO A 121 15.16 -5.86 -8.84
CA PRO A 121 14.05 -5.03 -8.40
C PRO A 121 12.70 -5.64 -8.78
N ALA A 122 11.77 -5.62 -7.83
CA ALA A 122 10.41 -6.09 -7.97
C ALA A 122 9.42 -4.96 -8.28
N CYS A 123 9.69 -3.76 -7.75
CA CYS A 123 8.73 -2.67 -7.75
C CYS A 123 9.44 -1.33 -7.53
N LEU A 124 8.98 -0.30 -8.20
CA LEU A 124 9.29 1.09 -7.87
C LEU A 124 8.35 1.54 -6.76
N ALA A 125 8.88 1.70 -5.56
CA ALA A 125 8.13 1.85 -4.30
C ALA A 125 7.09 2.97 -4.34
N GLY A 126 5.85 2.63 -4.09
CA GLY A 126 4.71 3.56 -4.11
C GLY A 126 4.35 4.13 -5.48
N VAL A 127 5.00 3.70 -6.54
CA VAL A 127 4.81 4.21 -7.91
C VAL A 127 4.21 3.15 -8.82
N MET A 128 4.94 2.05 -9.09
CA MET A 128 4.48 1.02 -10.01
C MET A 128 5.20 -0.31 -9.79
N GLY A 129 4.45 -1.41 -9.81
CA GLY A 129 4.98 -2.76 -9.74
C GLY A 129 5.80 -3.15 -10.98
N GLY A 130 6.71 -4.10 -10.80
CA GLY A 130 7.42 -4.74 -11.90
C GLY A 130 6.57 -5.84 -12.55
N SER A 131 6.76 -6.04 -13.84
CA SER A 131 6.01 -7.04 -14.62
C SER A 131 6.32 -8.48 -14.21
N ALA A 132 7.57 -8.75 -13.78
CA ALA A 132 8.00 -10.10 -13.43
C ALA A 132 7.53 -10.56 -12.03
N SER A 133 7.32 -9.62 -11.10
CA SER A 133 6.99 -9.89 -9.69
C SER A 133 5.49 -9.89 -9.41
N GLY A 134 4.68 -9.51 -10.38
CA GLY A 134 3.22 -9.40 -10.24
C GLY A 134 2.54 -10.77 -10.10
N VAL A 135 1.38 -10.76 -9.47
CA VAL A 135 0.51 -11.95 -9.39
C VAL A 135 -0.07 -12.32 -10.76
N ASN A 136 -0.25 -13.61 -11.00
CA ASN A 136 -0.82 -14.17 -12.22
C ASN A 136 -1.68 -15.40 -11.88
N GLU A 137 -2.28 -16.04 -12.90
CA GLU A 137 -3.19 -17.18 -12.71
C GLU A 137 -2.54 -18.41 -12.05
N GLU A 138 -1.21 -18.54 -12.10
CA GLU A 138 -0.47 -19.62 -11.47
C GLU A 138 -0.04 -19.32 -10.03
N THR A 139 -0.21 -18.06 -9.58
CA THR A 139 0.17 -17.63 -8.24
C THR A 139 -0.72 -18.30 -7.18
N SER A 140 -0.10 -19.00 -6.24
CA SER A 140 -0.78 -19.65 -5.10
C SER A 140 -0.35 -19.08 -3.74
N GLU A 141 0.70 -18.29 -3.73
CA GLU A 141 1.22 -17.60 -2.53
C GLU A 141 1.62 -16.18 -2.89
N ILE A 142 1.29 -15.24 -2.01
CA ILE A 142 1.58 -13.83 -2.21
C ILE A 142 2.27 -13.22 -1.00
N TYR A 143 3.05 -12.18 -1.27
CA TYR A 143 3.41 -11.17 -0.27
C TYR A 143 2.57 -9.92 -0.50
N LEU A 144 1.69 -9.62 0.47
CA LEU A 144 0.87 -8.40 0.45
C LEU A 144 1.63 -7.28 1.15
N GLU A 145 1.90 -6.20 0.41
CA GLU A 145 2.58 -5.00 0.89
C GLU A 145 1.58 -3.99 1.43
N CYS A 146 1.90 -3.42 2.59
CA CYS A 146 1.31 -2.17 3.08
C CYS A 146 2.44 -1.27 3.59
N ALA A 147 2.53 -0.04 3.10
CA ALA A 147 3.68 0.82 3.38
C ALA A 147 3.29 2.29 3.59
N LEU A 148 4.16 3.03 4.31
CA LEU A 148 4.13 4.48 4.42
C LEU A 148 5.45 5.02 3.84
N PHE A 149 5.45 5.27 2.53
CA PHE A 149 6.58 5.87 1.83
C PHE A 149 6.63 7.38 2.02
N ASP A 150 7.83 7.96 1.88
CA ASP A 150 7.97 9.42 1.89
C ASP A 150 7.35 10.04 0.62
N ALA A 151 6.46 10.99 0.83
CA ALA A 151 5.68 11.61 -0.26
C ALA A 151 6.57 12.36 -1.28
N VAL A 152 7.67 12.95 -0.82
CA VAL A 152 8.60 13.70 -1.69
C VAL A 152 9.41 12.73 -2.56
N ARG A 153 9.84 11.61 -1.98
CA ARG A 153 10.57 10.56 -2.71
C ARG A 153 9.68 9.97 -3.81
N VAL A 154 8.45 9.55 -3.46
CA VAL A 154 7.50 9.00 -4.45
C VAL A 154 7.21 10.01 -5.56
N ARG A 155 6.96 11.29 -5.23
CA ARG A 155 6.72 12.33 -6.24
C ARG A 155 7.91 12.53 -7.17
N LYS A 156 9.14 12.54 -6.65
CA LYS A 156 10.34 12.69 -7.47
C LYS A 156 10.51 11.51 -8.43
N SER A 157 10.38 10.28 -7.92
CA SER A 157 10.47 9.05 -8.72
C SER A 157 9.38 9.00 -9.81
N ALA A 158 8.13 9.24 -9.45
CA ALA A 158 7.02 9.24 -10.40
C ALA A 158 7.23 10.25 -11.53
N ARG A 159 7.66 11.47 -11.20
CA ARG A 159 7.96 12.51 -12.21
C ARG A 159 9.16 12.18 -13.07
N HIS A 160 10.23 11.65 -12.48
CA HIS A 160 11.44 11.27 -13.22
C HIS A 160 11.13 10.22 -14.29
N HIS A 161 10.30 9.25 -13.94
CA HIS A 161 9.91 8.18 -14.86
C HIS A 161 8.67 8.48 -15.70
N GLY A 162 8.06 9.66 -15.54
CA GLY A 162 6.84 10.05 -16.27
C GLY A 162 5.62 9.17 -15.94
N ILE A 163 5.56 8.62 -14.71
CA ILE A 163 4.48 7.73 -14.28
C ILE A 163 3.44 8.51 -13.47
N HIS A 164 2.17 8.30 -13.82
CA HIS A 164 1.01 8.80 -13.08
C HIS A 164 0.10 7.63 -12.76
N SER A 165 0.36 6.95 -11.64
CA SER A 165 -0.48 5.86 -11.14
C SER A 165 -1.39 6.33 -10.01
N ASP A 166 -2.46 5.58 -9.76
CA ASP A 166 -3.35 5.80 -8.60
C ASP A 166 -2.61 5.71 -7.26
N SER A 167 -1.59 4.86 -7.19
CA SER A 167 -0.69 4.71 -6.05
C SER A 167 0.16 5.96 -5.86
N SER A 168 0.91 6.37 -6.91
CA SER A 168 1.77 7.55 -6.82
C SER A 168 0.99 8.83 -6.52
N PHE A 169 -0.23 8.97 -7.08
CA PHE A 169 -1.12 10.09 -6.80
C PHE A 169 -1.45 10.23 -5.31
N ARG A 170 -1.68 9.10 -4.61
CA ARG A 170 -1.98 9.11 -3.17
C ARG A 170 -0.74 9.31 -2.33
N PHE A 171 0.31 8.54 -2.58
CA PHE A 171 1.55 8.64 -1.81
C PHE A 171 2.22 10.01 -1.91
N GLU A 172 2.24 10.63 -3.11
CA GLU A 172 2.88 11.95 -3.29
C GLU A 172 2.18 13.10 -2.54
N ARG A 173 0.93 12.88 -2.11
CA ARG A 173 0.14 13.81 -1.28
C ARG A 173 0.16 13.46 0.19
N GLY A 174 0.69 12.30 0.53
CA GLY A 174 0.67 11.72 1.86
C GLY A 174 -0.57 10.85 2.07
N VAL A 175 -0.36 9.64 2.58
CA VAL A 175 -1.43 8.74 3.04
C VAL A 175 -1.59 8.91 4.54
N ASP A 176 -2.79 8.63 5.05
CA ASP A 176 -3.07 8.72 6.47
C ASP A 176 -2.43 7.55 7.24
N PRO A 177 -1.50 7.80 8.17
CA PRO A 177 -0.86 6.74 8.94
C PRO A 177 -1.81 5.92 9.82
N GLU A 178 -2.93 6.50 10.23
CA GLU A 178 -3.95 5.83 11.05
C GLU A 178 -4.73 4.79 10.22
N MET A 179 -4.81 4.97 8.89
CA MET A 179 -5.45 4.02 8.00
C MET A 179 -4.61 2.75 7.74
N PHE A 180 -3.33 2.76 8.05
CA PHE A 180 -2.41 1.64 7.78
C PHE A 180 -2.91 0.30 8.34
N GLU A 181 -3.26 0.26 9.63
CA GLU A 181 -3.75 -0.96 10.30
C GLU A 181 -5.11 -1.39 9.74
N MET A 182 -5.99 -0.43 9.53
CA MET A 182 -7.34 -0.66 9.05
C MET A 182 -7.32 -1.21 7.61
N ALA A 183 -6.54 -0.60 6.72
CA ALA A 183 -6.42 -1.04 5.34
C ALA A 183 -5.82 -2.44 5.22
N ARG A 184 -4.78 -2.72 6.00
CA ARG A 184 -4.14 -4.03 6.07
C ARG A 184 -5.13 -5.12 6.54
N ALA A 185 -5.85 -4.86 7.62
CA ALA A 185 -6.85 -5.79 8.14
C ALA A 185 -8.00 -6.00 7.14
N ARG A 186 -8.46 -4.93 6.49
CA ARG A 186 -9.51 -4.98 5.48
C ARG A 186 -9.10 -5.78 4.24
N ALA A 187 -7.88 -5.60 3.76
CA ALA A 187 -7.35 -6.37 2.63
C ALA A 187 -7.27 -7.86 2.96
N VAL A 188 -6.76 -8.22 4.13
CA VAL A 188 -6.69 -9.63 4.57
C VAL A 188 -8.08 -10.23 4.71
N GLU A 189 -9.04 -9.53 5.31
CA GLU A 189 -10.43 -9.96 5.43
C GLU A 189 -11.03 -10.30 4.06
N LEU A 190 -10.90 -9.39 3.09
CA LEU A 190 -11.43 -9.60 1.74
C LEU A 190 -10.70 -10.73 0.99
N LEU A 191 -9.38 -10.85 1.16
CA LEU A 191 -8.62 -11.96 0.59
C LEU A 191 -9.05 -13.30 1.18
N MET A 192 -9.29 -13.37 2.48
CA MET A 192 -9.79 -14.61 3.12
C MET A 192 -11.19 -14.96 2.61
N GLU A 193 -12.09 -13.97 2.48
CA GLU A 193 -13.47 -14.18 2.06
C GLU A 193 -13.58 -14.58 0.57
N TYR A 194 -12.85 -13.90 -0.32
CA TYR A 194 -13.04 -14.06 -1.77
C TYR A 194 -11.91 -14.81 -2.49
N CYS A 195 -10.73 -14.90 -1.87
CA CYS A 195 -9.62 -15.66 -2.45
C CYS A 195 -9.28 -16.92 -1.65
N GLY A 196 -10.06 -17.27 -0.62
CA GLY A 196 -9.74 -18.41 0.25
C GLY A 196 -8.36 -18.30 0.88
N ALA A 197 -7.89 -17.07 1.12
CA ALA A 197 -6.55 -16.83 1.61
C ALA A 197 -6.37 -17.29 3.06
N GLU A 198 -5.15 -17.71 3.38
CA GLU A 198 -4.73 -17.99 4.74
C GLU A 198 -3.47 -17.18 5.06
N LEU A 199 -3.51 -16.36 6.11
CA LEU A 199 -2.36 -15.60 6.57
C LEU A 199 -1.38 -16.54 7.28
N LYS A 200 -0.19 -16.73 6.70
CA LYS A 200 0.86 -17.65 7.20
C LYS A 200 1.83 -16.96 8.16
N SER A 201 2.29 -15.76 7.78
CA SER A 201 3.27 -15.01 8.56
C SER A 201 3.25 -13.54 8.18
N MET A 202 3.87 -12.71 9.02
CA MET A 202 3.94 -11.27 8.79
C MET A 202 5.22 -10.72 9.40
N GLN A 203 5.89 -9.82 8.68
CA GLN A 203 6.95 -8.99 9.23
C GLN A 203 6.63 -7.52 9.01
N GLU A 204 7.04 -6.71 9.97
CA GLU A 204 6.82 -5.27 9.94
C GLU A 204 8.06 -4.54 10.45
N LYS A 205 8.39 -3.43 9.81
CA LYS A 205 9.44 -2.49 10.22
C LYS A 205 8.81 -1.11 10.41
N ILE A 206 8.95 -0.57 11.61
CA ILE A 206 8.54 0.79 11.97
C ILE A 206 9.82 1.61 12.14
N LEU A 207 10.10 2.50 11.19
CA LEU A 207 11.29 3.34 11.18
C LEU A 207 10.99 4.75 11.71
N HIS A 208 9.71 5.13 11.68
CA HIS A 208 9.27 6.41 12.23
C HIS A 208 7.94 6.25 12.94
N HIS A 209 7.89 6.68 14.21
CA HIS A 209 6.64 6.73 14.96
C HIS A 209 5.92 8.05 14.68
N PHE A 210 4.65 7.95 14.35
CA PHE A 210 3.80 9.11 14.16
C PHE A 210 3.40 9.71 15.50
N GLU A 211 3.74 10.96 15.72
CA GLU A 211 3.23 11.73 16.86
C GLU A 211 2.04 12.57 16.38
N ARG A 212 0.93 12.47 17.10
CA ARG A 212 -0.24 13.32 16.84
C ARG A 212 0.08 14.76 17.20
N THR A 213 -0.08 15.65 16.25
CA THR A 213 0.08 17.08 16.51
C THR A 213 -1.10 17.60 17.31
N THR A 214 -0.84 18.17 18.49
CA THR A 214 -1.84 18.89 19.27
C THR A 214 -2.00 20.30 18.70
N ILE A 215 -3.21 20.64 18.30
CA ILE A 215 -3.55 21.97 17.77
C ILE A 215 -4.38 22.70 18.83
N LEU A 216 -3.90 23.87 19.27
CA LEU A 216 -4.68 24.73 20.13
C LEU A 216 -5.79 25.39 19.31
N PHE A 217 -7.03 25.03 19.61
CA PHE A 217 -8.20 25.52 18.90
C PHE A 217 -8.95 26.54 19.75
N HIS A 218 -9.28 27.69 19.14
CA HIS A 218 -10.05 28.77 19.78
C HIS A 218 -11.41 28.92 19.07
N PRO A 219 -12.53 28.50 19.68
CA PRO A 219 -13.87 28.55 19.09
C PRO A 219 -14.24 29.94 18.56
N GLU A 220 -13.89 31.00 19.31
CA GLU A 220 -14.19 32.37 18.92
C GLU A 220 -13.54 32.77 17.58
N ASN A 221 -12.32 32.28 17.30
CA ASN A 221 -11.64 32.54 16.05
C ASN A 221 -12.35 31.82 14.88
N ALA A 222 -12.84 30.61 15.10
CA ALA A 222 -13.62 29.90 14.10
C ALA A 222 -14.94 30.63 13.80
N CYS A 223 -15.69 31.04 14.83
CA CYS A 223 -16.92 31.82 14.69
C CYS A 223 -16.67 33.12 13.93
N ARG A 224 -15.55 33.82 14.23
CA ARG A 224 -15.18 35.06 13.55
C ARG A 224 -14.88 34.86 12.07
N ILE A 225 -14.17 33.77 11.73
CA ILE A 225 -13.82 33.45 10.32
C ILE A 225 -15.07 33.02 9.53
N ILE A 226 -15.95 32.21 10.15
CA ILE A 226 -17.20 31.74 9.54
C ILE A 226 -18.22 32.87 9.44
N GLY A 227 -18.12 33.91 10.28
CA GLY A 227 -19.05 35.02 10.35
C GLY A 227 -20.37 34.67 11.08
N LYS A 228 -20.40 33.58 11.86
CA LYS A 228 -21.59 33.10 12.58
C LYS A 228 -21.20 32.60 13.96
N SER A 229 -21.99 32.94 14.98
CA SER A 229 -21.85 32.35 16.31
C SER A 229 -22.32 30.91 16.31
N ILE A 230 -21.50 29.99 16.79
CA ILE A 230 -21.76 28.54 16.94
C ILE A 230 -21.49 28.22 18.41
N ALA A 231 -22.40 27.48 19.06
CA ALA A 231 -22.20 27.08 20.43
C ALA A 231 -21.02 26.12 20.58
N ASP A 232 -20.20 26.28 21.63
CA ASP A 232 -19.00 25.48 21.89
C ASP A 232 -19.31 23.97 21.91
N GLY A 233 -20.43 23.56 22.51
CA GLY A 233 -20.88 22.16 22.48
C GLY A 233 -21.06 21.61 21.07
N THR A 234 -21.66 22.40 20.17
CA THR A 234 -21.83 22.00 18.75
C THR A 234 -20.48 21.86 18.05
N ILE A 235 -19.52 22.74 18.35
CA ILE A 235 -18.16 22.66 17.80
C ILE A 235 -17.44 21.40 18.30
N GLN A 236 -17.58 21.08 19.60
CA GLN A 236 -17.01 19.88 20.21
C GLN A 236 -17.59 18.59 19.61
N ASP A 237 -18.89 18.57 19.31
CA ASP A 237 -19.56 17.42 18.71
C ASP A 237 -19.15 17.19 17.24
N ILE A 238 -18.66 18.22 16.56
CA ILE A 238 -18.20 18.14 15.14
C ILE A 238 -16.73 17.70 15.07
N LEU A 239 -15.89 18.10 16.00
CA LEU A 239 -14.46 17.82 16.05
C LEU A 239 -14.14 16.46 16.69
#